data_ff5e036bb9a48f6deafe42bbfab453e0
#
_entry.id   ff5e036bb9a48f6deafe42bbfab453e0
#
_cell.length_a   1.000
_cell.length_b   1.000
_cell.length_c   1.000
_cell.angle_alpha   90.00
_cell.angle_beta   90.00
_cell.angle_gamma   90.00
#
_symmetry.space_group_name_H-M   'P 1'
#
loop_
_entity.id
_entity.type
_entity.pdbx_description
1 polymer ?
#
loop_
_entity_poly.entity_id
_entity_poly.type
_entity_poly.pdbx_seq_one_letter_code
_entity_poly.pdbx_strand_id
1 'polypeptide(L)'
;SDDDDDDNEVVVVGPSMMMNKNEEEEDRKEVVSVEEEEKEEKKEEETKTSSTLNRAAVTAAKAMARISQKKIAEYSVPKTSYEFERVWKSLRSDSSARSKYLMKIESKRFSSIFKHSVEQDIFVQIVETLRDNIKDWNAKGIVNLLLAFTAVKRFDMIVMFLSSSDLATVKHLLEFSSSDKALSKSLSLLKKRFSL
;
A
#
# COMPACT_ATOMS: atom_id res chain seq x y z
N SER A 1 -48.83 -26.17 55.63
CA SER A 1 -49.67 -27.04 54.82
C SER A 1 -48.86 -27.45 53.58
N ASP A 2 -48.14 -28.55 53.66
CA ASP A 2 -48.61 -29.91 53.42
C ASP A 2 -49.03 -30.05 51.94
N ASP A 3 -48.41 -30.86 51.20
CA ASP A 3 -48.43 -32.30 51.14
C ASP A 3 -47.37 -32.90 50.26
N ASP A 4 -46.85 -34.01 50.69
CA ASP A 4 -46.07 -35.03 50.06
C ASP A 4 -46.84 -35.67 48.93
N ASP A 5 -46.13 -36.14 47.90
CA ASP A 5 -46.45 -37.42 47.26
C ASP A 5 -45.25 -38.06 46.62
N ASP A 6 -44.86 -39.15 47.20
CA ASP A 6 -44.01 -40.25 46.78
C ASP A 6 -44.62 -40.95 45.55
N ASP A 7 -43.88 -41.14 44.49
CA ASP A 7 -44.17 -42.23 43.51
C ASP A 7 -42.90 -42.91 42.99
N ASN A 8 -42.75 -44.03 43.57
CA ASN A 8 -41.87 -45.14 43.30
C ASN A 8 -42.14 -45.75 41.93
N GLU A 9 -41.18 -45.68 40.98
CA GLU A 9 -41.30 -46.41 39.72
C GLU A 9 -40.11 -47.35 39.45
N VAL A 10 -40.50 -48.55 39.29
CA VAL A 10 -39.85 -49.83 39.12
C VAL A 10 -38.76 -49.86 38.04
N VAL A 11 -37.58 -50.29 38.45
CA VAL A 11 -36.47 -50.66 37.54
C VAL A 11 -36.81 -51.97 36.85
N VAL A 12 -36.97 -51.90 35.53
CA VAL A 12 -36.99 -53.12 34.66
C VAL A 12 -35.60 -53.28 34.04
N VAL A 13 -34.90 -54.31 34.48
CA VAL A 13 -33.60 -54.71 33.94
C VAL A 13 -33.84 -55.58 32.67
N GLY A 14 -33.54 -55.04 31.50
CA GLY A 14 -33.49 -55.81 30.24
C GLY A 14 -32.07 -56.33 29.97
N PRO A 15 -31.92 -57.43 29.18
CA PRO A 15 -30.66 -58.18 29.07
C PRO A 15 -29.60 -57.44 28.26
N SER A 16 -28.40 -57.51 28.79
CA SER A 16 -27.16 -57.05 28.19
C SER A 16 -26.88 -57.68 26.84
N MET A 17 -26.90 -56.91 25.75
CA MET A 17 -26.25 -57.28 24.50
C MET A 17 -24.79 -56.81 24.60
N MET A 18 -23.88 -57.75 24.65
CA MET A 18 -22.46 -57.53 24.41
C MET A 18 -22.26 -57.16 22.94
N MET A 19 -22.13 -55.88 22.63
CA MET A 19 -21.74 -55.39 21.33
C MET A 19 -20.22 -55.42 21.25
N ASN A 20 -19.72 -56.03 20.20
CA ASN A 20 -18.28 -56.28 19.94
C ASN A 20 -17.53 -54.96 19.74
N LYS A 21 -16.69 -54.61 20.66
CA LYS A 21 -15.96 -53.33 20.71
C LYS A 21 -14.91 -53.17 19.66
N ASN A 22 -14.65 -54.20 18.86
CA ASN A 22 -13.57 -54.20 17.86
C ASN A 22 -14.01 -53.72 16.45
N GLU A 23 -15.33 -53.81 16.11
CA GLU A 23 -15.78 -53.36 14.77
C GLU A 23 -15.96 -51.83 14.70
N GLU A 24 -16.28 -51.13 15.80
CA GLU A 24 -16.41 -49.67 15.83
C GLU A 24 -15.05 -48.95 15.75
N GLU A 25 -13.93 -49.59 16.11
CA GLU A 25 -12.60 -48.96 16.11
C GLU A 25 -11.89 -49.05 14.76
N GLU A 26 -12.23 -50.07 13.90
CA GLU A 26 -11.73 -50.12 12.52
C GLU A 26 -12.46 -49.13 11.60
N ASP A 27 -13.80 -49.04 11.67
CA ASP A 27 -14.55 -48.05 10.88
C ASP A 27 -14.16 -46.57 11.23
N ARG A 28 -13.81 -46.28 12.47
CA ARG A 28 -13.33 -44.94 12.88
C ARG A 28 -11.93 -44.61 12.33
N LYS A 29 -11.08 -45.61 12.15
CA LYS A 29 -9.71 -45.37 11.61
C LYS A 29 -9.75 -45.15 10.10
N GLU A 30 -10.63 -45.81 9.40
CA GLU A 30 -10.76 -45.66 7.95
C GLU A 30 -11.40 -44.31 7.56
N VAL A 31 -12.40 -43.83 8.29
CA VAL A 31 -13.02 -42.50 8.06
C VAL A 31 -12.06 -41.36 8.39
N VAL A 32 -11.22 -41.50 9.43
CA VAL A 32 -10.25 -40.45 9.80
C VAL A 32 -9.11 -40.35 8.78
N SER A 33 -8.66 -41.48 8.20
CA SER A 33 -7.59 -41.45 7.18
C SER A 33 -8.05 -40.83 5.86
N VAL A 34 -9.31 -41.09 5.44
CA VAL A 34 -9.87 -40.49 4.21
C VAL A 34 -10.10 -38.98 4.37
N GLU A 35 -10.53 -38.49 5.55
CA GLU A 35 -10.70 -37.08 5.81
C GLU A 35 -9.36 -36.30 5.94
N GLU A 36 -8.28 -36.97 6.38
CA GLU A 36 -6.95 -36.36 6.43
C GLU A 36 -6.32 -36.28 5.02
N GLU A 37 -6.45 -37.28 4.18
CA GLU A 37 -5.97 -37.25 2.79
C GLU A 37 -6.72 -36.21 1.94
N GLU A 38 -8.05 -36.09 2.06
CA GLU A 38 -8.81 -35.04 1.36
C GLU A 38 -8.44 -33.61 1.84
N LYS A 39 -8.04 -33.45 3.10
CA LYS A 39 -7.58 -32.15 3.63
C LYS A 39 -6.17 -31.80 3.16
N GLU A 40 -5.30 -32.76 2.99
CA GLU A 40 -3.95 -32.54 2.45
C GLU A 40 -4.00 -32.24 0.95
N GLU A 41 -4.79 -32.95 0.14
CA GLU A 41 -4.95 -32.66 -1.28
C GLU A 41 -5.56 -31.26 -1.53
N LYS A 42 -6.59 -30.86 -0.76
CA LYS A 42 -7.15 -29.50 -0.85
C LYS A 42 -6.15 -28.43 -0.47
N LYS A 43 -5.29 -28.68 0.50
CA LYS A 43 -4.27 -27.74 0.96
C LYS A 43 -3.11 -27.60 -0.04
N GLU A 44 -2.77 -28.69 -0.75
CA GLU A 44 -1.77 -28.64 -1.84
C GLU A 44 -2.32 -27.96 -3.09
N GLU A 45 -3.61 -28.11 -3.42
CA GLU A 45 -4.25 -27.47 -4.56
C GLU A 45 -4.43 -25.96 -4.33
N GLU A 46 -4.81 -25.52 -3.12
CA GLU A 46 -4.86 -24.11 -2.75
C GLU A 46 -3.48 -23.44 -2.75
N THR A 47 -2.42 -24.14 -2.34
CA THR A 47 -1.07 -23.59 -2.40
C THR A 47 -0.51 -23.51 -3.81
N LYS A 48 -0.84 -24.45 -4.69
CA LYS A 48 -0.44 -24.43 -6.11
C LYS A 48 -1.18 -23.33 -6.89
N THR A 49 -2.48 -23.15 -6.66
CA THR A 49 -3.28 -22.08 -7.29
C THR A 49 -2.88 -20.70 -6.82
N SER A 50 -2.60 -20.51 -5.52
CA SER A 50 -2.09 -19.25 -4.96
C SER A 50 -0.72 -18.88 -5.52
N SER A 51 0.17 -19.84 -5.69
CA SER A 51 1.52 -19.65 -6.26
C SER A 51 1.47 -19.26 -7.75
N THR A 52 0.59 -19.88 -8.55
CA THR A 52 0.42 -19.55 -9.98
C THR A 52 -0.25 -18.21 -10.19
N LEU A 53 -1.25 -17.85 -9.38
CA LEU A 53 -1.87 -16.52 -9.39
C LEU A 53 -0.89 -15.40 -9.01
N ASN A 54 -0.05 -15.63 -8.00
CA ASN A 54 0.98 -14.68 -7.63
C ASN A 54 2.04 -14.50 -8.74
N ARG A 55 2.47 -15.57 -9.42
CA ARG A 55 3.40 -15.46 -10.56
C ARG A 55 2.79 -14.73 -11.75
N ALA A 56 1.51 -14.97 -12.06
CA ALA A 56 0.80 -14.26 -13.13
C ALA A 56 0.64 -12.76 -12.79
N ALA A 57 0.28 -12.43 -11.56
CA ALA A 57 0.17 -11.05 -11.10
C ALA A 57 1.52 -10.31 -11.15
N VAL A 58 2.61 -10.95 -10.71
CA VAL A 58 3.97 -10.39 -10.79
C VAL A 58 4.41 -10.19 -12.24
N THR A 59 4.09 -11.12 -13.13
CA THR A 59 4.44 -11.01 -14.57
C THR A 59 3.65 -9.89 -15.24
N ALA A 60 2.36 -9.77 -14.95
CA ALA A 60 1.51 -8.69 -15.45
C ALA A 60 1.96 -7.31 -14.93
N ALA A 61 2.26 -7.20 -13.64
CA ALA A 61 2.81 -5.97 -13.05
C ALA A 61 4.14 -5.57 -13.69
N LYS A 62 5.02 -6.54 -13.96
CA LYS A 62 6.31 -6.30 -14.63
C LYS A 62 6.16 -5.87 -16.10
N ALA A 63 5.16 -6.44 -16.80
CA ALA A 63 4.82 -6.04 -18.16
C ALA A 63 4.26 -4.61 -18.20
N MET A 64 3.32 -4.28 -17.30
CA MET A 64 2.78 -2.92 -17.18
C MET A 64 3.87 -1.90 -16.83
N ALA A 65 4.77 -2.24 -15.90
CA ALA A 65 5.89 -1.38 -15.54
C ALA A 65 6.82 -1.10 -16.75
N ARG A 66 7.05 -2.07 -17.63
CA ARG A 66 7.85 -1.89 -18.87
C ARG A 66 7.15 -0.97 -19.87
N ILE A 67 5.83 -1.12 -20.04
CA ILE A 67 5.02 -0.25 -20.90
C ILE A 67 5.05 1.19 -20.38
N SER A 68 4.88 1.39 -19.09
CA SER A 68 4.97 2.69 -18.44
C SER A 68 6.35 3.32 -18.60
N GLN A 69 7.42 2.54 -18.45
CA GLN A 69 8.80 3.01 -18.67
C GLN A 69 9.03 3.48 -20.11
N LYS A 70 8.54 2.72 -21.10
CA LYS A 70 8.66 3.11 -22.51
C LYS A 70 7.92 4.42 -22.78
N LYS A 71 6.69 4.58 -22.30
CA LYS A 71 5.93 5.83 -22.40
C LYS A 71 6.64 7.01 -21.75
N ILE A 72 7.22 6.81 -20.53
CA ILE A 72 7.94 7.90 -19.85
C ILE A 72 9.19 8.32 -20.61
N ALA A 73 9.89 7.38 -21.27
CA ALA A 73 11.05 7.70 -22.10
C ALA A 73 10.68 8.63 -23.26
N GLU A 74 9.49 8.48 -23.83
CA GLU A 74 8.98 9.28 -24.95
C GLU A 74 8.58 10.71 -24.53
N TYR A 75 8.21 10.95 -23.28
CA TYR A 75 7.87 12.30 -22.84
C TYR A 75 9.12 13.17 -22.73
N SER A 76 9.09 14.33 -23.35
CA SER A 76 10.12 15.36 -23.18
C SER A 76 10.07 15.97 -21.78
N VAL A 77 11.19 16.52 -21.32
CA VAL A 77 11.23 17.29 -20.07
C VAL A 77 10.41 18.57 -20.27
N PRO A 78 9.39 18.84 -19.43
CA PRO A 78 8.50 19.97 -19.63
C PRO A 78 9.24 21.30 -19.41
N LYS A 79 8.84 22.33 -20.17
CA LYS A 79 9.34 23.69 -20.05
C LYS A 79 8.34 24.61 -19.34
N THR A 80 7.06 24.23 -19.32
CA THR A 80 5.96 25.01 -18.74
C THR A 80 5.09 24.15 -17.85
N SER A 81 4.30 24.80 -16.97
CA SER A 81 3.30 24.12 -16.13
C SER A 81 2.27 23.37 -16.97
N TYR A 82 1.82 23.97 -18.07
CA TYR A 82 0.88 23.32 -19.00
C TYR A 82 1.41 22.00 -19.58
N GLU A 83 2.68 21.98 -20.05
CA GLU A 83 3.31 20.76 -20.54
C GLU A 83 3.43 19.70 -19.45
N PHE A 84 3.82 20.13 -18.24
CA PHE A 84 3.90 19.24 -17.08
C PHE A 84 2.53 18.63 -16.78
N GLU A 85 1.50 19.46 -16.61
CA GLU A 85 0.16 19.01 -16.24
C GLU A 85 -0.47 18.09 -17.28
N ARG A 86 -0.26 18.34 -18.57
CA ARG A 86 -0.74 17.47 -19.65
C ARG A 86 -0.22 16.04 -19.50
N VAL A 87 1.08 15.88 -19.24
CA VAL A 87 1.69 14.57 -19.00
C VAL A 87 1.24 14.01 -17.67
N TRP A 88 1.23 14.85 -16.62
CA TRP A 88 0.81 14.46 -15.27
C TRP A 88 -0.61 13.89 -15.22
N LYS A 89 -1.54 14.53 -15.92
CA LYS A 89 -2.93 14.06 -16.06
C LYS A 89 -3.03 12.75 -16.83
N SER A 90 -2.19 12.55 -17.85
CA SER A 90 -2.15 11.28 -18.62
C SER A 90 -1.63 10.08 -17.79
N LEU A 91 -0.87 10.35 -16.73
CA LEU A 91 -0.29 9.35 -15.83
C LEU A 91 -1.12 9.15 -14.53
N ARG A 92 -2.35 9.68 -14.46
CA ARG A 92 -3.15 9.71 -13.21
C ARG A 92 -3.43 8.34 -12.59
N SER A 93 -3.49 7.28 -13.39
CA SER A 93 -3.77 5.91 -12.94
C SER A 93 -2.53 5.11 -12.54
N ASP A 94 -1.32 5.69 -12.68
CA ASP A 94 -0.06 5.00 -12.45
C ASP A 94 0.89 5.87 -11.62
N SER A 95 0.83 5.69 -10.29
CA SER A 95 1.66 6.43 -9.32
C SER A 95 3.16 6.16 -9.55
N SER A 96 3.54 4.93 -9.94
CA SER A 96 4.94 4.60 -10.25
C SER A 96 5.43 5.33 -11.51
N ALA A 97 4.57 5.44 -12.53
CA ALA A 97 4.87 6.22 -13.73
C ALA A 97 5.02 7.72 -13.42
N ARG A 98 4.14 8.27 -12.57
CA ARG A 98 4.26 9.65 -12.06
C ARG A 98 5.58 9.88 -11.33
N SER A 99 5.97 8.96 -10.44
CA SER A 99 7.23 9.02 -9.72
C SER A 99 8.43 9.06 -10.66
N LYS A 100 8.48 8.17 -11.65
CA LYS A 100 9.55 8.12 -12.65
C LYS A 100 9.57 9.39 -13.54
N TYR A 101 8.42 9.95 -13.84
CA TYR A 101 8.33 11.22 -14.57
C TYR A 101 8.92 12.39 -13.76
N LEU A 102 8.64 12.45 -12.44
CA LEU A 102 9.26 13.44 -11.56
C LEU A 102 10.79 13.29 -11.53
N MET A 103 11.30 12.06 -11.43
CA MET A 103 12.74 11.78 -11.43
C MET A 103 13.45 12.22 -12.71
N LYS A 104 12.73 12.22 -13.85
CA LYS A 104 13.27 12.68 -15.15
C LYS A 104 13.52 14.19 -15.17
N ILE A 105 12.84 14.94 -14.29
CA ILE A 105 12.92 16.39 -14.23
C ILE A 105 13.92 16.80 -13.16
N GLU A 106 14.96 17.54 -13.53
CA GLU A 106 15.90 18.07 -12.55
C GLU A 106 15.17 18.97 -11.53
N SER A 107 15.36 18.74 -10.22
CA SER A 107 14.58 19.40 -9.16
C SER A 107 14.56 20.92 -9.30
N LYS A 108 15.68 21.54 -9.61
CA LYS A 108 15.76 23.01 -9.79
C LYS A 108 14.89 23.55 -10.94
N ARG A 109 14.47 22.71 -11.90
CA ARG A 109 13.61 23.14 -13.00
C ARG A 109 12.16 23.37 -12.58
N PHE A 110 11.71 22.75 -11.49
CA PHE A 110 10.34 22.92 -11.00
C PHE A 110 10.01 24.37 -10.69
N SER A 111 10.93 25.14 -10.13
CA SER A 111 10.73 26.58 -9.91
C SER A 111 10.56 27.36 -11.21
N SER A 112 11.18 26.93 -12.30
CA SER A 112 11.02 27.54 -13.63
C SER A 112 9.76 27.10 -14.36
N ILE A 113 9.40 25.80 -14.23
CA ILE A 113 8.18 25.22 -14.81
C ILE A 113 6.94 25.89 -14.17
N PHE A 114 6.91 26.02 -12.86
CA PHE A 114 5.81 26.62 -12.09
C PHE A 114 6.08 28.08 -11.71
N LYS A 115 6.75 28.81 -12.57
CA LYS A 115 7.26 30.18 -12.34
C LYS A 115 6.27 31.12 -11.65
N HIS A 116 4.99 31.03 -11.96
CA HIS A 116 3.97 31.96 -11.46
C HIS A 116 3.17 31.39 -10.30
N SER A 117 2.84 30.13 -10.34
CA SER A 117 2.12 29.39 -9.30
C SER A 117 2.08 27.90 -9.64
N VAL A 118 1.88 27.07 -8.65
CA VAL A 118 1.46 25.69 -8.81
C VAL A 118 0.05 25.56 -8.20
N GLU A 119 -0.81 24.77 -8.83
CA GLU A 119 -2.10 24.47 -8.24
C GLU A 119 -1.92 23.58 -7.00
N GLN A 120 -2.70 23.84 -5.95
CA GLN A 120 -2.62 23.08 -4.71
C GLN A 120 -2.79 21.58 -4.97
N ASP A 121 -3.78 21.20 -5.78
CA ASP A 121 -4.06 19.79 -6.10
C ASP A 121 -2.86 19.11 -6.78
N ILE A 122 -2.16 19.82 -7.65
CA ILE A 122 -0.96 19.28 -8.31
C ILE A 122 0.15 19.08 -7.28
N PHE A 123 0.35 20.04 -6.37
CA PHE A 123 1.35 19.91 -5.31
C PHE A 123 1.03 18.73 -4.39
N VAL A 124 -0.21 18.60 -3.93
CA VAL A 124 -0.67 17.49 -3.07
C VAL A 124 -0.45 16.14 -3.76
N GLN A 125 -0.87 16.01 -5.03
CA GLN A 125 -0.64 14.78 -5.80
C GLN A 125 0.86 14.45 -5.96
N ILE A 126 1.73 15.45 -6.09
CA ILE A 126 3.18 15.23 -6.15
C ILE A 126 3.69 14.68 -4.82
N VAL A 127 3.29 15.28 -3.71
CA VAL A 127 3.70 14.85 -2.36
C VAL A 127 3.20 13.44 -2.04
N GLU A 128 1.97 13.12 -2.41
CA GLU A 128 1.41 11.76 -2.31
C GLU A 128 2.19 10.76 -3.18
N THR A 129 2.51 11.13 -4.42
CA THR A 129 3.30 10.29 -5.32
C THR A 129 4.68 9.98 -4.72
N LEU A 130 5.33 10.95 -4.08
CA LEU A 130 6.60 10.76 -3.38
C LEU A 130 6.46 9.80 -2.21
N ARG A 131 5.40 9.94 -1.39
CA ARG A 131 5.11 9.05 -0.27
C ARG A 131 4.89 7.61 -0.73
N ASP A 132 4.06 7.43 -1.75
CA ASP A 132 3.67 6.11 -2.24
C ASP A 132 4.84 5.36 -2.90
N ASN A 133 5.81 6.10 -3.42
CA ASN A 133 7.00 5.56 -4.07
C ASN A 133 8.29 5.92 -3.33
N ILE A 134 8.23 6.11 -2.03
CA ILE A 134 9.33 6.64 -1.21
C ILE A 134 10.62 5.79 -1.30
N LYS A 135 10.47 4.47 -1.53
CA LYS A 135 11.58 3.53 -1.67
C LYS A 135 12.41 3.76 -2.94
N ASP A 136 11.84 4.38 -3.95
CA ASP A 136 12.51 4.69 -5.21
C ASP A 136 13.29 6.01 -5.14
N TRP A 137 13.08 6.80 -4.08
CA TRP A 137 13.69 8.11 -3.88
C TRP A 137 14.80 8.09 -2.83
N ASN A 138 15.84 8.87 -3.08
CA ASN A 138 16.80 9.19 -2.04
C ASN A 138 16.39 10.46 -1.28
N ALA A 139 16.84 10.59 -0.05
CA ALA A 139 16.53 11.72 0.83
C ALA A 139 16.84 13.09 0.17
N LYS A 140 17.98 13.19 -0.50
CA LYS A 140 18.40 14.42 -1.19
C LYS A 140 17.47 14.80 -2.35
N GLY A 141 16.99 13.82 -3.10
CA GLY A 141 16.05 14.06 -4.21
C GLY A 141 14.72 14.63 -3.71
N ILE A 142 14.15 14.06 -2.65
CA ILE A 142 12.92 14.54 -2.02
C ILE A 142 13.12 15.98 -1.50
N VAL A 143 14.17 16.21 -0.73
CA VAL A 143 14.44 17.53 -0.14
C VAL A 143 14.66 18.59 -1.22
N ASN A 144 15.42 18.28 -2.27
CA ASN A 144 15.66 19.22 -3.37
C ASN A 144 14.39 19.55 -4.14
N LEU A 145 13.51 18.56 -4.34
CA LEU A 145 12.23 18.79 -5.01
C LEU A 145 11.31 19.67 -4.18
N LEU A 146 11.18 19.41 -2.88
CA LEU A 146 10.39 20.26 -1.97
C LEU A 146 10.95 21.68 -1.88
N LEU A 147 12.28 21.84 -1.79
CA LEU A 147 12.92 23.16 -1.83
C LEU A 147 12.63 23.92 -3.13
N ALA A 148 12.62 23.23 -4.28
CA ALA A 148 12.30 23.88 -5.54
C ALA A 148 10.87 24.42 -5.58
N PHE A 149 9.91 23.74 -4.94
CA PHE A 149 8.55 24.26 -4.79
C PHE A 149 8.47 25.47 -3.86
N THR A 150 9.25 25.51 -2.77
CA THR A 150 9.27 26.69 -1.88
C THR A 150 9.79 27.97 -2.56
N ALA A 151 10.48 27.82 -3.69
CA ALA A 151 10.95 28.95 -4.51
C ALA A 151 9.90 29.43 -5.55
N VAL A 152 8.79 28.71 -5.72
CA VAL A 152 7.69 29.12 -6.60
C VAL A 152 6.96 30.31 -5.99
N LYS A 153 6.56 31.27 -6.83
CA LYS A 153 5.78 32.43 -6.35
C LYS A 153 4.46 31.94 -5.75
N ARG A 154 4.02 32.60 -4.67
CA ARG A 154 2.77 32.29 -3.95
C ARG A 154 2.73 30.90 -3.31
N PHE A 155 3.89 30.26 -3.12
CA PHE A 155 3.92 28.95 -2.46
C PHE A 155 3.35 29.00 -1.03
N ASP A 156 3.54 30.11 -0.32
CA ASP A 156 3.00 30.29 1.02
C ASP A 156 1.47 30.21 1.06
N MET A 157 0.79 30.63 -0.03
CA MET A 157 -0.66 30.47 -0.15
C MET A 157 -1.04 28.99 -0.25
N ILE A 158 -0.27 28.19 -0.98
CA ILE A 158 -0.52 26.74 -1.07
C ILE A 158 -0.43 26.12 0.32
N VAL A 159 0.61 26.44 1.07
CA VAL A 159 0.82 25.92 2.43
C VAL A 159 -0.36 26.27 3.35
N MET A 160 -0.95 27.45 3.22
CA MET A 160 -2.12 27.86 4.00
C MET A 160 -3.37 27.04 3.72
N PHE A 161 -3.48 26.46 2.54
CA PHE A 161 -4.64 25.65 2.13
C PHE A 161 -4.40 24.13 2.27
N LEU A 162 -3.19 23.70 2.67
CA LEU A 162 -2.93 22.29 2.91
C LEU A 162 -3.75 21.78 4.10
N SER A 163 -4.36 20.61 3.91
CA SER A 163 -5.04 19.92 5.00
C SER A 163 -4.05 19.36 6.02
N SER A 164 -4.54 19.00 7.20
CA SER A 164 -3.71 18.29 8.19
C SER A 164 -3.13 16.98 7.66
N SER A 165 -3.85 16.29 6.78
CA SER A 165 -3.38 15.07 6.11
C SER A 165 -2.24 15.34 5.14
N ASP A 166 -2.32 16.46 4.38
CA ASP A 166 -1.28 16.84 3.43
C ASP A 166 0.00 17.22 4.19
N LEU A 167 -0.14 17.99 5.27
CA LEU A 167 0.98 18.35 6.15
C LEU A 167 1.60 17.12 6.81
N ALA A 168 0.79 16.14 7.24
CA ALA A 168 1.30 14.86 7.76
C ALA A 168 2.11 14.09 6.71
N THR A 169 1.67 14.12 5.45
CA THR A 169 2.41 13.51 4.33
C THR A 169 3.75 14.21 4.11
N VAL A 170 3.77 15.54 4.10
CA VAL A 170 5.02 16.32 4.01
C VAL A 170 5.94 15.98 5.19
N LYS A 171 5.41 15.96 6.41
CA LYS A 171 6.18 15.63 7.62
C LYS A 171 6.82 14.23 7.50
N HIS A 172 6.08 13.23 7.05
CA HIS A 172 6.61 11.88 6.82
C HIS A 172 7.78 11.87 5.83
N LEU A 173 7.69 12.63 4.72
CA LEU A 173 8.79 12.76 3.75
C LEU A 173 10.03 13.43 4.36
N LEU A 174 9.86 14.44 5.23
CA LEU A 174 10.96 15.11 5.92
C LEU A 174 11.59 14.19 6.97
N GLU A 175 10.80 13.40 7.67
CA GLU A 175 11.28 12.41 8.65
C GLU A 175 12.11 11.31 7.96
N PHE A 176 11.63 10.75 6.84
CA PHE A 176 12.41 9.83 6.01
C PHE A 176 13.75 10.43 5.59
N SER A 177 13.74 11.69 5.21
CA SER A 177 14.95 12.40 4.76
C SER A 177 15.90 12.81 5.90
N SER A 178 15.48 12.71 7.16
CA SER A 178 16.26 13.13 8.33
C SER A 178 17.44 12.21 8.64
N SER A 179 17.48 11.01 8.06
CA SER A 179 18.61 10.10 8.16
C SER A 179 19.92 10.65 7.56
N ASP A 180 19.82 11.58 6.62
CA ASP A 180 20.97 12.24 6.01
C ASP A 180 21.31 13.56 6.75
N LYS A 181 22.35 13.50 7.59
CA LYS A 181 22.83 14.65 8.38
C LYS A 181 23.23 15.85 7.52
N ALA A 182 23.67 15.64 6.28
CA ALA A 182 24.04 16.72 5.36
C ALA A 182 22.86 17.62 4.99
N LEU A 183 21.62 17.11 5.12
CA LEU A 183 20.39 17.81 4.77
C LEU A 183 19.79 18.61 5.92
N SER A 184 20.40 18.62 7.12
CA SER A 184 19.84 19.22 8.34
C SER A 184 19.39 20.67 8.16
N LYS A 185 20.21 21.52 7.51
CA LYS A 185 19.86 22.91 7.21
C LYS A 185 18.64 23.03 6.28
N SER A 186 18.62 22.22 5.22
CA SER A 186 17.51 22.18 4.26
C SER A 186 16.22 21.71 4.90
N LEU A 187 16.30 20.70 5.75
CA LEU A 187 15.16 20.18 6.51
C LEU A 187 14.60 21.21 7.49
N SER A 188 15.47 21.94 8.20
CA SER A 188 15.04 23.03 9.10
C SER A 188 14.33 24.15 8.32
N LEU A 189 14.83 24.50 7.14
CA LEU A 189 14.18 25.48 6.27
C LEU A 189 12.80 24.98 5.80
N LEU A 190 12.69 23.73 5.35
CA LEU A 190 11.42 23.14 4.92
C LEU A 190 10.42 23.07 6.07
N LYS A 191 10.82 22.60 7.26
CA LYS A 191 9.95 22.60 8.44
C LYS A 191 9.38 23.98 8.73
N LYS A 192 10.23 25.01 8.71
CA LYS A 192 9.79 26.40 8.89
C LYS A 192 8.81 26.85 7.81
N ARG A 193 9.04 26.46 6.54
CA ARG A 193 8.18 26.85 5.42
C ARG A 193 6.80 26.18 5.46
N PHE A 194 6.72 24.95 5.96
CA PHE A 194 5.48 24.22 6.13
C PHE A 194 4.84 24.38 7.51
N SER A 195 5.42 25.18 8.39
CA SER A 195 4.97 25.39 9.78
C SER A 195 4.88 24.08 10.58
N LEU A 196 5.89 23.21 10.42
CA LEU A 196 6.03 21.89 11.05
C LEU A 196 7.05 21.88 12.19
#